data_e06c98b6df40a1972a105d19ba35d067
#
_entry.id   e06c98b6df40a1972a105d19ba35d067
#
_cell.length_a   1.000
_cell.length_b   1.000
_cell.length_c   1.000
_cell.angle_alpha   90.00
_cell.angle_beta   90.00
_cell.angle_gamma   90.00
#
_symmetry.space_group_name_H-M   'P 1'
#
loop_
_entity.id
_entity.type
_entity.pdbx_description
1 polymer ?
#
loop_
_entity_poly.entity_id
_entity_poly.type
_entity_poly.pdbx_seq_one_letter_code
_entity_poly.pdbx_strand_id
1 'polypeptide(L)'
;MSTIELNHLTFTYPERSFSLDVEDKHFADPMVAIVGQNGAGKSTLFKLLTGLLTPQTGVIKIDGENFNDLKPVEKLLKVGITFQNPDDQLFNPTVQREVEWSVAQVMDDHDTITRRALAALKRVGLDDKTA
;
A
#
# COMPACT_ATOMS: atom_id res chain seq x y z
N MET A 1 10.66 8.45 11.31
CA MET A 1 9.35 7.79 11.43
C MET A 1 8.40 8.45 10.45
N SER A 2 7.65 7.66 9.70
CA SER A 2 6.78 8.20 8.66
C SER A 2 5.52 8.83 9.25
N THR A 3 5.06 9.91 8.61
CA THR A 3 3.82 10.61 8.97
C THR A 3 2.82 10.52 7.84
N ILE A 4 1.54 10.46 8.18
CA ILE A 4 0.44 10.51 7.22
C ILE A 4 -0.48 11.67 7.60
N GLU A 5 -0.74 12.54 6.65
CA GLU A 5 -1.69 13.65 6.80
C GLU A 5 -2.83 13.50 5.80
N LEU A 6 -4.04 13.67 6.27
CA LEU A 6 -5.26 13.72 5.47
C LEU A 6 -5.85 15.12 5.58
N ASN A 7 -6.08 15.79 4.47
CA ASN A 7 -6.66 17.11 4.45
C ASN A 7 -7.97 17.10 3.64
N HIS A 8 -9.10 17.18 4.32
CA HIS A 8 -10.46 17.27 3.74
C HIS A 8 -10.70 16.26 2.61
N LEU A 9 -10.47 14.99 2.90
CA LEU A 9 -10.52 13.92 1.92
C LEU A 9 -11.95 13.50 1.64
N THR A 10 -12.39 13.54 0.38
CA THR A 10 -13.69 13.01 -0.04
C THR A 10 -13.55 12.00 -1.16
N PHE A 11 -14.41 10.98 -1.12
CA PHE A 11 -14.50 9.97 -2.17
C PHE A 11 -15.93 9.39 -2.23
N THR A 12 -16.47 9.25 -3.43
CA THR A 12 -17.76 8.61 -3.70
C THR A 12 -17.61 7.60 -4.83
N TYR A 13 -18.11 6.39 -4.66
CA TYR A 13 -18.18 5.43 -5.75
C TYR A 13 -19.27 5.86 -6.76
N PRO A 14 -18.98 5.86 -8.08
CA PRO A 14 -19.95 6.31 -9.10
C PRO A 14 -21.28 5.58 -9.09
N GLU A 15 -21.28 4.30 -8.70
CA GLU A 15 -22.46 3.43 -8.77
C GLU A 15 -23.06 3.11 -7.39
N ARG A 16 -22.60 3.77 -6.32
CA ARG A 16 -23.04 3.51 -4.95
C ARG A 16 -23.41 4.79 -4.25
N SER A 17 -24.40 4.72 -3.36
CA SER A 17 -24.78 5.85 -2.49
C SER A 17 -23.76 6.15 -1.38
N PHE A 18 -22.69 5.36 -1.27
CA PHE A 18 -21.66 5.52 -0.24
C PHE A 18 -20.72 6.66 -0.58
N SER A 19 -20.57 7.59 0.34
CA SER A 19 -19.60 8.68 0.28
C SER A 19 -18.72 8.63 1.52
N LEU A 20 -17.41 8.73 1.31
CA LEU A 20 -16.42 8.88 2.37
C LEU A 20 -16.05 10.35 2.48
N ASP A 21 -16.17 10.90 3.69
CA ASP A 21 -15.73 12.25 4.03
C ASP A 21 -14.86 12.15 5.29
N VAL A 22 -13.59 12.52 5.16
CA VAL A 22 -12.62 12.47 6.26
C VAL A 22 -12.09 13.87 6.51
N GLU A 23 -12.37 14.37 7.71
CA GLU A 23 -11.78 15.61 8.20
C GLU A 23 -10.26 15.52 8.29
N ASP A 24 -9.63 16.66 8.56
CA ASP A 24 -8.18 16.73 8.72
C ASP A 24 -7.69 15.78 9.83
N LYS A 25 -6.74 14.94 9.47
CA LYS A 25 -6.10 13.99 10.38
C LYS A 25 -4.59 13.97 10.18
N HIS A 26 -3.88 13.81 11.27
CA HIS A 26 -2.43 13.64 11.27
C HIS A 26 -2.06 12.41 12.09
N PHE A 27 -1.34 11.49 11.48
CA PHE A 27 -0.86 10.27 12.11
C PHE A 27 0.68 10.29 12.12
N ALA A 28 1.25 10.31 13.32
CA ALA A 28 2.70 10.24 13.53
C ALA A 28 3.11 9.05 14.42
N ASP A 29 2.13 8.29 14.91
CA ASP A 29 2.39 7.12 15.75
C ASP A 29 2.91 5.95 14.91
N PRO A 30 3.79 5.11 15.48
CA PRO A 30 4.35 3.95 14.77
C PRO A 30 3.30 2.88 14.45
N MET A 31 2.17 2.90 15.14
CA MET A 31 1.07 1.97 14.94
C MET A 31 -0.27 2.69 15.14
N VAL A 32 -1.13 2.60 14.14
CA VAL A 32 -2.46 3.20 14.16
C VAL A 32 -3.50 2.14 13.80
N ALA A 33 -4.55 2.01 14.59
CA ALA A 33 -5.68 1.13 14.30
C ALA A 33 -6.89 1.95 13.84
N ILE A 34 -7.51 1.54 12.74
CA ILE A 34 -8.77 2.10 12.24
C ILE A 34 -9.88 1.13 12.55
N VAL A 35 -10.82 1.56 13.38
CA VAL A 35 -11.95 0.75 13.84
C VAL A 35 -13.28 1.35 13.38
N GLY A 36 -14.26 0.50 13.13
CA GLY A 36 -15.59 0.92 12.70
C GLY A 36 -16.43 -0.28 12.27
N GLN A 37 -17.73 -0.05 12.13
CA GLN A 37 -18.66 -1.07 11.65
C GLN A 37 -18.37 -1.45 10.18
N ASN A 38 -18.90 -2.59 9.75
CA ASN A 38 -18.86 -2.96 8.33
C ASN A 38 -19.61 -1.92 7.50
N GLY A 39 -19.02 -1.49 6.40
CA GLY A 39 -19.58 -0.43 5.55
C GLY A 39 -19.26 1.01 6.01
N ALA A 40 -18.48 1.21 7.08
CA ALA A 40 -18.07 2.54 7.55
C ALA A 40 -17.03 3.24 6.64
N GLY A 41 -16.46 2.52 5.66
CA GLY A 41 -15.48 3.09 4.72
C GLY A 41 -14.03 2.78 5.02
N LYS A 42 -13.74 1.87 5.96
CA LYS A 42 -12.36 1.47 6.30
C LYS A 42 -11.57 0.99 5.07
N SER A 43 -12.13 0.06 4.31
CA SER A 43 -11.48 -0.47 3.10
C SER A 43 -11.29 0.60 2.02
N THR A 44 -12.24 1.52 1.87
CA THR A 44 -12.13 2.66 0.95
C THR A 44 -11.00 3.58 1.37
N LEU A 45 -10.89 3.91 2.66
CA LEU A 45 -9.80 4.72 3.19
C LEU A 45 -8.43 4.06 2.94
N PHE A 46 -8.30 2.75 3.19
CA PHE A 46 -7.06 2.03 2.90
C PHE A 46 -6.69 2.06 1.41
N LYS A 47 -7.67 1.91 0.52
CA LYS A 47 -7.43 2.03 -0.92
C LYS A 47 -6.97 3.42 -1.35
N LEU A 48 -7.47 4.47 -0.71
CA LEU A 48 -7.00 5.83 -0.92
C LEU A 48 -5.57 6.03 -0.39
N LEU A 49 -5.29 5.55 0.82
CA LEU A 49 -3.97 5.63 1.45
C LEU A 49 -2.88 4.86 0.69
N THR A 50 -3.25 3.84 -0.05
CA THR A 50 -2.31 3.01 -0.84
C THR A 50 -2.24 3.41 -2.31
N GLY A 51 -3.04 4.39 -2.74
CA GLY A 51 -3.08 4.84 -4.12
C GLY A 51 -3.86 3.95 -5.08
N LEU A 52 -4.58 2.93 -4.58
CA LEU A 52 -5.51 2.11 -5.38
C LEU A 52 -6.75 2.91 -5.82
N LEU A 53 -7.12 3.91 -5.05
CA LEU A 53 -8.14 4.89 -5.40
C LEU A 53 -7.55 6.29 -5.29
N THR A 54 -8.07 7.22 -6.09
CA THR A 54 -7.72 8.65 -6.02
C THR A 54 -8.88 9.41 -5.39
N PRO A 55 -8.64 10.26 -4.39
CA PRO A 55 -9.70 11.06 -3.79
C PRO A 55 -10.28 12.05 -4.80
N GLN A 56 -11.56 12.36 -4.69
CA GLN A 56 -12.21 13.38 -5.51
C GLN A 56 -11.82 14.79 -5.07
N THR A 57 -11.71 15.00 -3.78
CA THR A 57 -11.19 16.23 -3.19
C THR A 57 -10.27 15.91 -2.03
N GLY A 58 -9.45 16.88 -1.66
CA GLY A 58 -8.53 16.76 -0.56
C GLY A 58 -7.17 16.19 -0.96
N VAL A 59 -6.29 16.09 0.02
CA VAL A 59 -4.89 15.71 -0.18
C VAL A 59 -4.48 14.68 0.87
N ILE A 60 -3.75 13.67 0.42
CA ILE A 60 -3.01 12.73 1.28
C ILE A 60 -1.54 13.09 1.18
N LYS A 61 -0.90 13.37 2.31
CA LYS A 61 0.54 13.56 2.39
C LYS A 61 1.18 12.42 3.15
N ILE A 62 2.28 11.92 2.64
CA ILE A 62 3.13 10.94 3.31
C ILE A 62 4.52 11.57 3.44
N ASP A 63 4.99 11.71 4.67
CA ASP A 63 6.25 12.40 4.99
C ASP A 63 6.33 13.82 4.39
N GLY A 64 5.21 14.55 4.42
CA GLY A 64 5.08 15.91 3.90
C GLY A 64 4.92 16.04 2.39
N GLU A 65 5.04 14.96 1.63
CA GLU A 65 4.88 14.96 0.17
C GLU A 65 3.45 14.55 -0.23
N ASN A 66 2.88 15.25 -1.22
CA ASN A 66 1.56 14.89 -1.76
C ASN A 66 1.64 13.54 -2.45
N PHE A 67 0.99 12.54 -1.87
CA PHE A 67 1.05 11.16 -2.34
C PHE A 67 0.48 10.97 -3.75
N ASN A 68 -0.53 11.73 -4.13
CA ASN A 68 -1.14 11.62 -5.45
C ASN A 68 -0.25 12.13 -6.58
N ASP A 69 0.67 13.06 -6.28
CA ASP A 69 1.61 13.62 -7.25
C ASP A 69 2.85 12.74 -7.48
N LEU A 70 3.06 11.73 -6.63
CA LEU A 70 4.16 10.80 -6.75
C LEU A 70 3.97 9.87 -7.95
N LYS A 71 5.09 9.52 -8.60
CA LYS A 71 5.12 8.49 -9.64
C LYS A 71 4.78 7.11 -9.05
N PRO A 72 4.27 6.16 -9.85
CA PRO A 72 3.91 4.82 -9.37
C PRO A 72 5.03 4.12 -8.59
N VAL A 73 6.27 4.20 -9.07
CA VAL A 73 7.44 3.61 -8.39
C VAL A 73 7.70 4.27 -7.04
N GLU A 74 7.56 5.57 -6.93
CA GLU A 74 7.74 6.32 -5.68
C GLU A 74 6.66 5.93 -4.66
N LYS A 75 5.41 5.74 -5.11
CA LYS A 75 4.32 5.24 -4.26
C LYS A 75 4.61 3.85 -3.70
N LEU A 76 5.10 2.93 -4.54
CA LEU A 76 5.49 1.58 -4.11
C LEU A 76 6.62 1.57 -3.07
N LEU A 77 7.54 2.52 -3.16
CA LEU A 77 8.64 2.65 -2.20
C LEU A 77 8.19 3.23 -0.85
N LYS A 78 7.10 3.98 -0.83
CA LYS A 78 6.59 4.63 0.39
C LYS A 78 5.55 3.80 1.14
N VAL A 79 4.69 3.06 0.42
CA VAL A 79 3.54 2.36 1.00
C VAL A 79 3.46 0.92 0.52
N GLY A 80 3.45 0.00 1.47
CA GLY A 80 3.09 -1.39 1.24
C GLY A 80 1.69 -1.69 1.76
N ILE A 81 1.01 -2.67 1.16
CA ILE A 81 -0.31 -3.14 1.58
C ILE A 81 -0.32 -4.66 1.63
N THR A 82 -1.02 -5.20 2.63
CA THR A 82 -1.41 -6.61 2.67
C THR A 82 -2.93 -6.70 2.62
N PHE A 83 -3.45 -7.57 1.76
CA PHE A 83 -4.90 -7.80 1.64
C PHE A 83 -5.40 -8.79 2.71
N GLN A 84 -6.69 -8.75 2.97
CA GLN A 84 -7.33 -9.67 3.91
C GLN A 84 -7.23 -11.12 3.44
N ASN A 85 -7.35 -11.36 2.13
CA ASN A 85 -7.14 -12.67 1.51
C ASN A 85 -5.79 -12.67 0.77
N PRO A 86 -4.81 -13.49 1.20
CA PRO A 86 -3.51 -13.58 0.53
C PRO A 86 -3.61 -14.02 -0.93
N ASP A 87 -4.58 -14.86 -1.29
CA ASP A 87 -4.77 -15.35 -2.65
C ASP A 87 -5.08 -14.24 -3.65
N ASP A 88 -5.61 -13.10 -3.19
CA ASP A 88 -5.84 -11.94 -4.04
C ASP A 88 -4.55 -11.22 -4.46
N GLN A 89 -3.43 -11.53 -3.82
CA GLN A 89 -2.12 -10.93 -4.09
C GLN A 89 -1.15 -11.87 -4.80
N LEU A 90 -1.28 -13.19 -4.61
CA LEU A 90 -0.33 -14.18 -5.07
C LEU A 90 -0.71 -14.70 -6.45
N PHE A 91 0.15 -14.51 -7.44
CA PHE A 91 -0.09 -14.95 -8.82
C PHE A 91 1.11 -15.59 -9.51
N ASN A 92 2.27 -15.60 -8.89
CA ASN A 92 3.45 -16.28 -9.41
C ASN A 92 3.52 -17.74 -8.93
N PRO A 93 4.10 -18.65 -9.72
CA PRO A 93 4.09 -20.08 -9.41
C PRO A 93 5.03 -20.47 -8.26
N THR A 94 5.98 -19.63 -7.91
CA THR A 94 6.92 -19.90 -6.81
C THR A 94 7.06 -18.72 -5.86
N VAL A 95 7.39 -18.98 -4.62
CA VAL A 95 7.61 -17.98 -3.57
C VAL A 95 8.71 -16.99 -3.98
N GLN A 96 9.81 -17.48 -4.54
CA GLN A 96 10.90 -16.62 -5.00
C GLN A 96 10.44 -15.67 -6.12
N ARG A 97 9.74 -16.17 -7.14
CA ARG A 97 9.25 -15.35 -8.26
C ARG A 97 8.27 -14.28 -7.81
N GLU A 98 7.43 -14.58 -6.83
CA GLU A 98 6.50 -13.61 -6.27
C GLU A 98 7.24 -12.41 -5.66
N VAL A 99 8.28 -12.67 -4.89
CA VAL A 99 9.10 -11.62 -4.27
C VAL A 99 9.97 -10.90 -5.31
N GLU A 100 10.59 -11.63 -6.24
CA GLU A 100 11.38 -11.05 -7.34
C GLU A 100 10.54 -10.11 -8.20
N TRP A 101 9.30 -10.47 -8.51
CA TRP A 101 8.38 -9.63 -9.28
C TRP A 101 8.14 -8.29 -8.59
N SER A 102 7.93 -8.29 -7.28
CA SER A 102 7.75 -7.07 -6.50
C SER A 102 8.99 -6.19 -6.49
N VAL A 103 10.18 -6.77 -6.35
CA VAL A 103 11.46 -6.03 -6.40
C VAL A 103 11.73 -5.47 -7.80
N ALA A 104 11.36 -6.20 -8.86
CA ALA A 104 11.53 -5.77 -10.25
C ALA A 104 10.72 -4.53 -10.63
N GLN A 105 9.68 -4.17 -9.85
CA GLN A 105 8.94 -2.93 -10.07
C GLN A 105 9.78 -1.67 -9.80
N VAL A 106 10.85 -1.81 -9.02
CA VAL A 106 11.69 -0.69 -8.57
C VAL A 106 13.16 -0.83 -8.96
N MET A 107 13.55 -1.93 -9.60
CA MET A 107 14.92 -2.23 -10.00
C MET A 107 14.95 -2.98 -11.32
N ASP A 108 16.01 -2.76 -12.11
CA ASP A 108 16.20 -3.40 -13.42
C ASP A 108 17.30 -4.47 -13.42
N ASP A 109 18.23 -4.43 -12.45
CA ASP A 109 19.35 -5.37 -12.40
C ASP A 109 18.95 -6.74 -11.81
N HIS A 110 18.99 -7.78 -12.65
CA HIS A 110 18.56 -9.13 -12.30
C HIS A 110 19.28 -9.71 -11.06
N ASP A 111 20.59 -9.56 -10.98
CA ASP A 111 21.36 -10.11 -9.86
C ASP A 111 21.00 -9.41 -8.54
N THR A 112 20.74 -8.10 -8.59
CA THR A 112 20.28 -7.32 -7.44
C THR A 112 18.87 -7.70 -7.04
N ILE A 113 17.96 -7.92 -8.01
CA ILE A 113 16.58 -8.37 -7.77
C ILE A 113 16.61 -9.71 -7.01
N THR A 114 17.29 -10.70 -7.53
CA THR A 114 17.40 -12.03 -6.91
C THR A 114 18.00 -11.96 -5.51
N ARG A 115 19.10 -11.24 -5.33
CA ARG A 115 19.75 -11.08 -4.02
C ARG A 115 18.83 -10.42 -2.99
N ARG A 116 18.11 -9.39 -3.37
CA ARG A 116 17.15 -8.70 -2.47
C ARG A 116 15.95 -9.56 -2.14
N ALA A 117 15.42 -10.29 -3.12
CA ALA A 117 14.32 -11.23 -2.90
C ALA A 117 14.69 -12.31 -1.92
N LEU A 118 15.85 -12.95 -2.09
CA LEU A 118 16.36 -13.98 -1.17
C LEU A 118 16.62 -13.42 0.23
N ALA A 119 17.17 -12.21 0.33
CA ALA A 119 17.38 -11.57 1.63
C ALA A 119 16.04 -11.27 2.35
N ALA A 120 15.02 -10.85 1.62
CA ALA A 120 13.69 -10.63 2.18
C ALA A 120 13.04 -11.94 2.66
N LEU A 121 13.11 -13.00 1.86
CA LEU A 121 12.61 -14.34 2.23
C LEU A 121 13.30 -14.87 3.48
N LYS A 122 14.61 -14.72 3.59
CA LYS A 122 15.38 -15.11 4.78
C LYS A 122 14.90 -14.37 6.03
N ARG A 123 14.59 -13.08 5.93
CA ARG A 123 14.09 -12.29 7.08
C ARG A 123 12.78 -12.80 7.64
N VAL A 124 11.96 -13.47 6.84
CA VAL A 124 10.66 -14.04 7.25
C VAL A 124 10.69 -15.57 7.38
N GLY A 125 11.87 -16.19 7.31
CA GLY A 125 12.03 -17.63 7.49
C GLY A 125 11.52 -18.48 6.33
N LEU A 126 11.52 -17.95 5.11
CA LEU A 126 11.08 -18.65 3.89
C LEU A 126 12.22 -18.90 2.89
N ASP A 127 13.47 -18.83 3.34
CA ASP A 127 14.65 -19.04 2.50
C ASP A 127 14.81 -20.49 2.00
N ASP A 128 14.17 -21.45 2.64
CA ASP A 128 14.08 -22.85 2.22
C ASP A 128 12.88 -23.15 1.30
N LYS A 129 12.01 -22.17 1.04
CA LYS A 129 10.76 -22.27 0.26
C LYS A 129 10.85 -21.56 -1.09
N THR A 130 12.01 -21.50 -1.70
CA THR A 130 12.25 -20.72 -2.93
C THR A 130 11.73 -21.38 -4.20
N ALA A 131 11.46 -22.67 -4.17
CA ALA A 131 10.95 -23.42 -5.32
C ALA A 131 9.41 -23.45 -5.36
#